data_f3c74f7b9a3ce891ed657a5a03fce112
#
_entry.id   f3c74f7b9a3ce891ed657a5a03fce112
#
_cell.length_a   1.000
_cell.length_b   1.000
_cell.length_c   1.000
_cell.angle_alpha   90.00
_cell.angle_beta   90.00
_cell.angle_gamma   90.00
#
_symmetry.space_group_name_H-M   'P 1'
#
loop_
_entity.id
_entity.type
_entity.pdbx_description
1 polymer ?
#
loop_
_entity_poly.entity_id
_entity_poly.type
_entity_poly.pdbx_seq_one_letter_code
_entity_poly.pdbx_strand_id
1 'polypeptide(L)' 'MVPGTEGAPANAGWQEVATKLDLAKAYQEMGDKDGARELLNEVLKEGDAAQQQQANTMLAALR' A
#
# COMPACT_ATOMS: atom_id res chain seq x y z
N MET A 1 15.49 -12.46 18.81
CA MET A 1 14.24 -12.30 18.60
C MET A 1 13.97 -11.11 17.80
N VAL A 2 13.06 -11.13 17.08
CA VAL A 2 12.79 -10.12 16.20
C VAL A 2 11.58 -9.45 16.61
N PRO A 3 11.72 -8.42 17.30
CA PRO A 3 10.58 -7.75 17.80
C PRO A 3 9.63 -7.35 16.72
N GLY A 4 10.12 -6.99 15.66
CA GLY A 4 9.21 -6.56 14.62
C GLY A 4 8.26 -7.63 14.22
N THR A 5 8.68 -8.83 14.35
CA THR A 5 7.83 -9.91 13.96
C THR A 5 6.62 -10.00 14.82
N GLU A 6 6.81 -9.69 16.06
CA GLU A 6 5.67 -9.75 16.88
C GLU A 6 4.78 -8.64 16.65
N GLY A 7 5.33 -7.52 16.48
CA GLY A 7 4.47 -6.40 16.30
C GLY A 7 3.73 -6.50 15.02
N ALA A 8 4.31 -7.06 14.10
CA ALA A 8 3.65 -7.10 12.87
C ALA A 8 2.62 -8.09 13.02
N PRO A 9 1.51 -7.79 13.02
CA PRO A 9 0.44 -8.66 13.08
C PRO A 9 0.78 -9.70 12.22
N ALA A 10 1.83 -9.81 12.13
CA ALA A 10 2.20 -10.86 11.53
C ALA A 10 1.53 -11.20 10.44
N ASN A 11 1.00 -10.56 9.91
CA ASN A 11 0.26 -11.06 8.95
C ASN A 11 0.92 -10.79 7.70
N ALA A 12 0.97 -11.79 6.95
CA ALA A 12 1.37 -11.75 5.59
C ALA A 12 0.55 -10.74 4.88
N GLY A 13 -0.67 -10.61 5.27
CA GLY A 13 -1.55 -9.65 4.65
C GLY A 13 -1.06 -8.22 4.79
N TRP A 14 -0.58 -7.87 5.97
CA TRP A 14 -0.08 -6.52 6.18
C TRP A 14 1.13 -6.26 5.30
N GLN A 15 2.01 -7.24 5.20
CA GLN A 15 3.19 -7.07 4.38
C GLN A 15 2.87 -7.01 2.91
N GLU A 16 1.90 -7.80 2.48
CA GLU A 16 1.47 -7.73 1.09
C GLU A 16 0.92 -6.35 0.76
N VAL A 17 0.16 -5.80 1.66
CA VAL A 17 -0.40 -4.48 1.42
C VAL A 17 0.70 -3.44 1.40
N ALA A 18 1.67 -3.55 2.28
CA ALA A 18 2.79 -2.63 2.26
C ALA A 18 3.55 -2.72 0.94
N THR A 19 3.71 -3.92 0.42
CA THR A 19 4.36 -4.11 -0.86
C THR A 19 3.55 -3.46 -1.98
N LYS A 20 2.24 -3.56 -1.90
CA LYS A 20 1.40 -2.92 -2.92
C LYS A 20 1.54 -1.41 -2.88
N LEU A 21 1.70 -0.84 -1.69
CA LEU A 21 1.94 0.60 -1.61
C LEU A 21 3.25 0.97 -2.28
N ASP A 22 4.28 0.18 -2.07
CA ASP A 22 5.56 0.44 -2.71
C ASP A 22 5.47 0.31 -4.21
N LEU A 23 4.76 -0.72 -4.68
CA LEU A 23 4.58 -0.90 -6.10
C LEU A 23 3.78 0.24 -6.70
N ALA A 24 2.76 0.67 -6.01
CA ALA A 24 1.96 1.77 -6.52
C ALA A 24 2.82 3.01 -6.70
N LYS A 25 3.73 3.25 -5.76
CA LYS A 25 4.60 4.38 -5.88
C LYS A 25 5.51 4.26 -7.09
N ALA A 26 6.03 3.06 -7.33
CA ALA A 26 6.89 2.84 -8.49
C ALA A 26 6.11 3.05 -9.79
N TYR A 27 4.90 2.55 -9.86
CA TYR A 27 4.09 2.76 -11.05
C TYR A 27 3.79 4.24 -11.25
N GLN A 28 3.54 4.95 -10.16
CA GLN A 28 3.30 6.36 -10.26
C GLN A 28 4.52 7.08 -10.83
N GLU A 29 5.70 6.68 -10.39
CA GLU A 29 6.92 7.31 -10.87
C GLU A 29 7.17 7.00 -12.33
N MET A 30 6.68 5.85 -12.79
CA MET A 30 6.81 5.52 -14.20
C MET A 30 5.75 6.18 -15.06
N GLY A 31 4.81 6.86 -14.43
CA GLY A 31 3.73 7.45 -15.18
C GLY A 31 2.56 6.52 -15.41
N ASP A 32 2.58 5.35 -14.83
CA ASP A 32 1.48 4.40 -15.02
C ASP A 32 0.43 4.62 -13.94
N LYS A 33 -0.40 5.60 -14.18
CA LYS A 33 -1.39 5.98 -13.17
C LYS A 33 -2.44 4.90 -12.96
N ASP A 34 -2.81 4.22 -14.01
CA ASP A 34 -3.83 3.19 -13.89
C ASP A 34 -3.32 2.03 -13.04
N GLY A 35 -2.09 1.61 -13.27
CA GLY A 35 -1.51 0.55 -12.46
C GLY A 35 -1.41 0.95 -11.01
N ALA A 36 -0.98 2.17 -10.76
CA ALA A 36 -0.87 2.65 -9.39
C ALA A 36 -2.25 2.68 -8.74
N ARG A 37 -3.25 3.15 -9.46
CA ARG A 37 -4.58 3.27 -8.90
C ARG A 37 -5.14 1.91 -8.53
N GLU A 38 -4.92 0.92 -9.37
CA GLU A 38 -5.41 -0.40 -9.06
C GLU A 38 -4.80 -0.95 -7.77
N LEU A 39 -3.50 -0.77 -7.63
CA LEU A 39 -2.85 -1.24 -6.41
C LEU A 39 -3.35 -0.49 -5.19
N LEU A 40 -3.54 0.81 -5.33
CA LEU A 40 -4.02 1.60 -4.21
C LEU A 40 -5.44 1.23 -3.83
N ASN A 41 -6.26 0.90 -4.80
CA ASN A 41 -7.61 0.45 -4.49
C ASN A 41 -7.58 -0.86 -3.71
N GLU A 42 -6.64 -1.74 -4.03
CA GLU A 42 -6.51 -2.96 -3.26
C GLU A 42 -6.07 -2.68 -1.85
N VAL A 43 -5.19 -1.70 -1.66
CA VAL A 43 -4.80 -1.32 -0.33
C VAL A 43 -5.98 -0.81 0.47
N LEU A 44 -6.87 -0.07 -0.18
CA LEU A 44 -8.05 0.42 0.50
C LEU A 44 -8.93 -0.71 0.98
N LYS A 45 -8.94 -1.81 0.28
CA LYS A 45 -9.74 -2.94 0.68
C LYS A 45 -9.08 -3.80 1.74
N GLU A 46 -7.78 -3.94 1.66
CA GLU A 46 -7.08 -4.91 2.47
C GLU A 46 -6.27 -4.31 3.59
N GLY A 47 -5.94 -3.05 3.52
CA GLY A 47 -5.02 -2.44 4.44
C GLY A 47 -5.67 -2.01 5.74
N ASP A 48 -4.83 -1.72 6.73
CA ASP A 48 -5.35 -1.16 7.97
C ASP A 48 -5.55 0.36 7.78
N ALA A 49 -5.93 1.02 8.84
CA ALA A 49 -6.29 2.44 8.74
C ALA A 49 -5.12 3.28 8.25
N ALA A 50 -3.93 3.01 8.72
CA ALA A 50 -2.78 3.78 8.31
C ALA A 50 -2.46 3.55 6.84
N GLN A 51 -2.56 2.31 6.41
CA GLN A 51 -2.30 1.98 5.02
C GLN A 51 -3.36 2.59 4.11
N GLN A 52 -4.61 2.56 4.55
CA GLN A 52 -5.67 3.16 3.78
C GLN A 52 -5.47 4.66 3.64
N GLN A 53 -5.04 5.30 4.70
CA GLN A 53 -4.79 6.72 4.63
C GLN A 53 -3.67 7.03 3.65
N GLN A 54 -2.64 6.24 3.67
CA GLN A 54 -1.53 6.42 2.76
C GLN A 54 -2.00 6.23 1.32
N ALA A 55 -2.83 5.23 1.08
CA ALA A 55 -3.35 4.99 -0.26
C ALA A 55 -4.21 6.16 -0.72
N ASN A 56 -5.03 6.69 0.17
CA ASN A 56 -5.85 7.83 -0.20
C ASN A 56 -5.01 9.04 -0.58
N THR A 57 -3.94 9.29 0.17
CA THR A 57 -3.06 10.39 -0.14
C THR A 57 -2.43 10.20 -1.52
N MET A 58 -2.02 8.99 -1.83
CA MET A 58 -1.42 8.73 -3.12
C MET A 58 -2.43 8.82 -4.24
N LEU A 59 -3.65 8.36 -4.00
CA LEU A 59 -4.70 8.47 -5.00
C LEU A 59 -5.00 9.93 -5.31
N ALA A 60 -4.99 10.76 -4.29
CA ALA A 60 -5.22 12.18 -4.52
C ALA A 60 -4.12 12.77 -5.38
N ALA A 61 -2.91 12.29 -5.23
CA ALA A 61 -1.80 12.79 -6.03
C ALA A 61 -1.88 12.34 -7.48
N LEU A 62 -2.63 11.28 -7.74
CA LEU A 62 -2.73 10.78 -9.10
C LEU A 62 -3.77 11.52 -9.92
N ARG A 63 -4.57 12.35 -9.32
CA ARG A 63 -5.65 13.02 -10.04
C ARG A 63 -5.19 14.06 -11.00
#